data_23489731ef8ac38f61a3d3fed93d0fd0
#
_entry.id   23489731ef8ac38f61a3d3fed93d0fd0
#
_cell.length_a   1.000
_cell.length_b   1.000
_cell.length_c   1.000
_cell.angle_alpha   90.00
_cell.angle_beta   90.00
_cell.angle_gamma   90.00
#
_symmetry.space_group_name_H-M   'P 1'
#
loop_
_entity.id
_entity.type
_entity.pdbx_description
1 polymer ?
#
loop_
_entity_poly.entity_id
_entity_poly.type
_entity_poly.pdbx_seq_one_letter_code
_entity_poly.pdbx_strand_id
1 'polypeptide(L)'
;MYFIIASAIIATACAAITIKTLVGYSDIRRFLKVLIGILIIIGWFAPQILVIARETAFFTPETFAVVSKVLYLMFGTVFILFSMLLFRDVIWFALYWVYKKIFGENWKLHPKNISLLDKANFVVVLLTALLTSMAIYGGAKEPELKKLEIVSDRVSKDMRIVMLSDTHISRTTPVETVKNLVDRVNALDADAIVLVGDIADDKVDAVEPHMKELERLKAKYPPLYTFGNHEFYNGLIPWQFKFKNMGFLIMFNHGVRIPEHNVYIAGIPDAHIANNSDMWNVNFLQAFKGAKEGNYRILLSHTPDFVDYLSEDSVDLQLSGHTHGGQIFPFQILAKYANKYLSGLYDVNGIKLYVSNGAGYWGPAMRLFAPSEITVIDLKSLSSPQA
;
A
#
# COMPACT_ATOMS: atom_id res chain seq x y z
N MET A 1 -11.73 -19.03 0.72
CA MET A 1 -12.32 -19.57 1.99
C MET A 1 -11.33 -19.50 3.15
N TYR A 2 -10.13 -20.09 3.08
CA TYR A 2 -9.14 -20.10 4.17
C TYR A 2 -8.74 -18.70 4.65
N PHE A 3 -8.53 -17.75 3.73
CA PHE A 3 -8.18 -16.36 4.08
C PHE A 3 -9.26 -15.66 4.91
N ILE A 4 -10.54 -15.83 4.55
CA ILE A 4 -11.67 -15.23 5.30
C ILE A 4 -11.76 -15.84 6.70
N ILE A 5 -11.56 -17.15 6.84
CA ILE A 5 -11.57 -17.82 8.15
C ILE A 5 -10.41 -17.33 9.02
N ALA A 6 -9.20 -17.29 8.48
CA ALA A 6 -8.03 -16.81 9.21
C ALA A 6 -8.19 -15.35 9.66
N SER A 7 -8.65 -14.48 8.77
CA SER A 7 -8.90 -13.07 9.09
C SER A 7 -10.02 -12.89 10.13
N ALA A 8 -11.07 -13.72 10.09
CA ALA A 8 -12.14 -13.70 11.09
C ALA A 8 -11.65 -14.15 12.49
N ILE A 9 -10.76 -15.14 12.56
CA ILE A 9 -10.14 -15.56 13.84
C ILE A 9 -9.32 -14.41 14.44
N ILE A 10 -8.50 -13.74 13.61
CA ILE A 10 -7.71 -12.58 14.03
C ILE A 10 -8.63 -11.44 14.49
N ALA A 11 -9.67 -11.11 13.71
CA ALA A 11 -10.64 -10.09 14.07
C ALA A 11 -11.33 -10.37 15.40
N THR A 12 -11.71 -11.63 15.64
CA THR A 12 -12.32 -12.08 16.91
C THR A 12 -11.37 -11.85 18.09
N ALA A 13 -10.11 -12.28 17.96
CA ALA A 13 -9.11 -12.09 19.02
C ALA A 13 -8.85 -10.62 19.31
N CYS A 14 -8.65 -9.81 18.26
CA CYS A 14 -8.43 -8.36 18.38
C CYS A 14 -9.65 -7.64 19.00
N ALA A 15 -10.87 -7.98 18.58
CA ALA A 15 -12.09 -7.41 19.15
C ALA A 15 -12.22 -7.77 20.65
N ALA A 16 -12.00 -9.03 21.02
CA ALA A 16 -12.07 -9.48 22.39
C ALA A 16 -11.05 -8.77 23.29
N ILE A 17 -9.81 -8.62 22.82
CA ILE A 17 -8.77 -7.89 23.56
C ILE A 17 -9.15 -6.41 23.69
N THR A 18 -9.58 -5.75 22.59
CA THR A 18 -9.98 -4.34 22.61
C THR A 18 -11.13 -4.09 23.59
N ILE A 19 -12.17 -4.94 23.54
CA ILE A 19 -13.32 -4.84 24.46
C ILE A 19 -12.86 -5.05 25.91
N LYS A 20 -12.08 -6.07 26.19
CA LYS A 20 -11.58 -6.36 27.55
C LYS A 20 -10.76 -5.19 28.09
N THR A 21 -9.83 -4.65 27.31
CA THR A 21 -8.87 -3.64 27.78
C THR A 21 -9.47 -2.23 27.83
N LEU A 22 -10.40 -1.87 26.94
CA LEU A 22 -11.10 -0.60 26.95
C LEU A 22 -12.32 -0.64 27.87
N VAL A 23 -13.26 -1.55 27.58
CA VAL A 23 -14.59 -1.56 28.17
C VAL A 23 -14.60 -2.28 29.53
N GLY A 24 -13.81 -3.36 29.65
CA GLY A 24 -13.70 -4.13 30.89
C GLY A 24 -13.10 -3.33 32.04
N TYR A 25 -12.19 -2.39 31.73
CA TYR A 25 -11.51 -1.54 32.70
C TYR A 25 -12.04 -0.10 32.77
N SER A 26 -13.25 0.17 32.26
CA SER A 26 -13.89 1.48 32.33
C SER A 26 -15.05 1.49 33.31
N ASP A 27 -15.26 2.65 33.96
CA ASP A 27 -16.38 2.87 34.89
C ASP A 27 -17.53 3.65 34.20
N ILE A 28 -17.95 3.16 33.01
CA ILE A 28 -19.07 3.74 32.27
C ILE A 28 -20.35 2.91 32.44
N ARG A 29 -21.52 3.52 32.14
CA ARG A 29 -22.81 2.85 32.23
C ARG A 29 -22.87 1.59 31.37
N ARG A 30 -23.51 0.52 31.87
CA ARG A 30 -23.62 -0.78 31.18
C ARG A 30 -24.09 -0.67 29.73
N PHE A 31 -25.09 0.17 29.47
CA PHE A 31 -25.58 0.42 28.11
C PHE A 31 -24.47 0.91 27.17
N LEU A 32 -23.64 1.87 27.61
CA LEU A 32 -22.51 2.37 26.82
C LEU A 32 -21.45 1.30 26.59
N LYS A 33 -21.21 0.44 27.59
CA LYS A 33 -20.29 -0.72 27.43
C LYS A 33 -20.74 -1.63 26.29
N VAL A 34 -22.04 -1.96 26.25
CA VAL A 34 -22.60 -2.81 25.19
C VAL A 34 -22.51 -2.12 23.83
N LEU A 35 -22.90 -0.85 23.74
CA LEU A 35 -22.83 -0.08 22.48
C LEU A 35 -21.40 0.00 21.93
N ILE A 36 -20.45 0.36 22.77
CA ILE A 36 -19.01 0.43 22.37
C ILE A 36 -18.52 -0.95 21.95
N GLY A 37 -18.89 -2.01 22.68
CA GLY A 37 -18.53 -3.38 22.30
C GLY A 37 -19.05 -3.78 20.92
N ILE A 38 -20.30 -3.43 20.60
CA ILE A 38 -20.89 -3.67 19.27
C ILE A 38 -20.12 -2.90 18.19
N LEU A 39 -19.82 -1.63 18.41
CA LEU A 39 -19.06 -0.81 17.45
C LEU A 39 -17.65 -1.36 17.20
N ILE A 40 -16.98 -1.84 18.25
CA ILE A 40 -15.66 -2.50 18.13
C ILE A 40 -15.77 -3.77 17.27
N ILE A 41 -16.78 -4.62 17.53
CA ILE A 41 -17.00 -5.84 16.75
C ILE A 41 -17.25 -5.49 15.28
N ILE A 42 -18.18 -4.58 14.99
CA ILE A 42 -18.48 -4.14 13.62
C ILE A 42 -17.20 -3.62 12.94
N GLY A 43 -16.41 -2.80 13.64
CA GLY A 43 -15.17 -2.26 13.10
C GLY A 43 -14.15 -3.34 12.73
N TRP A 44 -13.92 -4.33 13.61
CA TRP A 44 -12.98 -5.42 13.33
C TRP A 44 -13.47 -6.38 12.23
N PHE A 45 -14.78 -6.58 12.09
CA PHE A 45 -15.37 -7.42 11.05
C PHE A 45 -15.73 -6.67 9.76
N ALA A 46 -15.44 -5.37 9.68
CA ALA A 46 -15.78 -4.56 8.51
C ALA A 46 -15.23 -5.13 7.18
N PRO A 47 -13.95 -5.59 7.07
CA PRO A 47 -13.46 -6.17 5.83
C PRO A 47 -14.27 -7.41 5.40
N GLN A 48 -14.60 -8.32 6.33
CA GLN A 48 -15.37 -9.53 6.04
C GLN A 48 -16.81 -9.20 5.64
N ILE A 49 -17.44 -8.24 6.32
CA ILE A 49 -18.77 -7.73 6.00
C ILE A 49 -18.79 -7.18 4.57
N LEU A 50 -17.77 -6.39 4.19
CA LEU A 50 -17.70 -5.80 2.85
C LEU A 50 -17.45 -6.85 1.77
N VAL A 51 -16.61 -7.84 2.01
CA VAL A 51 -16.42 -8.96 1.05
C VAL A 51 -17.73 -9.68 0.82
N ILE A 52 -18.45 -10.07 1.89
CA ILE A 52 -19.75 -10.75 1.76
C ILE A 52 -20.77 -9.86 1.04
N ALA A 53 -20.87 -8.58 1.41
CA ALA A 53 -21.80 -7.65 0.79
C ALA A 53 -21.53 -7.44 -0.71
N ARG A 54 -20.24 -7.46 -1.12
CA ARG A 54 -19.82 -7.36 -2.51
C ARG A 54 -20.18 -8.62 -3.30
N GLU A 55 -19.87 -9.80 -2.76
CA GLU A 55 -20.13 -11.09 -3.42
C GLU A 55 -21.64 -11.39 -3.58
N THR A 56 -22.43 -10.98 -2.60
CA THR A 56 -23.89 -11.19 -2.62
C THR A 56 -24.65 -10.08 -3.36
N ALA A 57 -23.95 -9.03 -3.83
CA ALA A 57 -24.58 -7.83 -4.40
C ALA A 57 -25.72 -7.27 -3.51
N PHE A 58 -25.52 -7.33 -2.18
CA PHE A 58 -26.55 -6.96 -1.19
C PHE A 58 -26.93 -5.48 -1.27
N PHE A 59 -26.00 -4.61 -1.66
CA PHE A 59 -26.23 -3.18 -1.82
C PHE A 59 -26.18 -2.77 -3.29
N THR A 60 -26.87 -1.65 -3.63
CA THR A 60 -26.59 -0.96 -4.89
C THR A 60 -25.16 -0.43 -4.90
N PRO A 61 -24.54 -0.18 -6.07
CA PRO A 61 -23.19 0.36 -6.15
C PRO A 61 -22.96 1.63 -5.32
N GLU A 62 -23.94 2.56 -5.34
CA GLU A 62 -23.88 3.83 -4.61
C GLU A 62 -23.93 3.61 -3.09
N THR A 63 -24.87 2.75 -2.64
CA THR A 63 -25.00 2.39 -1.22
C THR A 63 -23.75 1.66 -0.74
N PHE A 64 -23.22 0.72 -1.55
CA PHE A 64 -21.98 0.01 -1.22
C PHE A 64 -20.80 0.97 -1.06
N ALA A 65 -20.68 1.99 -1.93
CA ALA A 65 -19.62 2.98 -1.83
C ALA A 65 -19.67 3.77 -0.50
N VAL A 66 -20.87 4.18 -0.05
CA VAL A 66 -21.03 4.90 1.23
C VAL A 66 -20.75 3.97 2.42
N VAL A 67 -21.35 2.78 2.42
CA VAL A 67 -21.18 1.78 3.50
C VAL A 67 -19.71 1.37 3.64
N SER A 68 -19.01 1.16 2.50
CA SER A 68 -17.59 0.82 2.51
C SER A 68 -16.73 1.89 3.17
N LYS A 69 -16.97 3.17 2.86
CA LYS A 69 -16.23 4.28 3.48
C LYS A 69 -16.42 4.30 4.99
N VAL A 70 -17.64 4.11 5.47
CA VAL A 70 -17.95 4.10 6.91
C VAL A 70 -17.31 2.89 7.59
N LEU A 71 -17.48 1.69 7.04
CA LEU A 71 -16.94 0.46 7.63
C LEU A 71 -15.40 0.44 7.62
N TYR A 72 -14.75 0.87 6.55
CA TYR A 72 -13.31 0.99 6.53
C TYR A 72 -12.78 2.07 7.49
N LEU A 73 -13.49 3.19 7.64
CA LEU A 73 -13.14 4.19 8.66
C LEU A 73 -13.24 3.59 10.07
N MET A 74 -14.30 2.83 10.35
CA MET A 74 -14.44 2.12 11.63
C MET A 74 -13.29 1.12 11.82
N PHE A 75 -12.94 0.33 10.80
CA PHE A 75 -11.83 -0.62 10.86
C PHE A 75 -10.49 0.08 11.17
N GLY A 76 -10.14 1.14 10.43
CA GLY A 76 -8.92 1.90 10.67
C GLY A 76 -8.89 2.51 12.08
N THR A 77 -10.04 3.02 12.56
CA THR A 77 -10.15 3.60 13.91
C THR A 77 -9.96 2.56 15.01
N VAL A 78 -10.62 1.38 14.89
CA VAL A 78 -10.45 0.31 15.91
C VAL A 78 -9.07 -0.32 15.86
N PHE A 79 -8.42 -0.34 14.70
CA PHE A 79 -7.03 -0.76 14.56
C PHE A 79 -6.07 0.19 15.29
N ILE A 80 -6.23 1.51 15.12
CA ILE A 80 -5.44 2.51 15.86
C ILE A 80 -5.72 2.40 17.36
N LEU A 81 -6.98 2.28 17.76
CA LEU A 81 -7.39 2.11 19.16
C LEU A 81 -6.75 0.87 19.80
N PHE A 82 -6.83 -0.28 19.12
CA PHE A 82 -6.20 -1.51 19.58
C PHE A 82 -4.69 -1.34 19.77
N SER A 83 -4.04 -0.70 18.81
CA SER A 83 -2.61 -0.47 18.85
C SER A 83 -2.22 0.43 20.02
N MET A 84 -2.98 1.50 20.27
CA MET A 84 -2.74 2.41 21.40
C MET A 84 -2.99 1.72 22.75
N LEU A 85 -4.02 0.86 22.85
CA LEU A 85 -4.26 0.05 24.04
C LEU A 85 -3.11 -0.94 24.30
N LEU A 86 -2.62 -1.58 23.25
CA LEU A 86 -1.49 -2.50 23.34
C LEU A 86 -0.20 -1.77 23.79
N PHE A 87 0.11 -0.62 23.17
CA PHE A 87 1.25 0.20 23.62
C PHE A 87 1.13 0.63 25.07
N ARG A 88 -0.07 1.08 25.49
CA ARG A 88 -0.34 1.42 26.89
C ARG A 88 -0.02 0.24 27.80
N ASP A 89 -0.53 -0.95 27.50
CA ASP A 89 -0.39 -2.12 28.36
C ASP A 89 1.08 -2.58 28.44
N VAL A 90 1.79 -2.59 27.32
CA VAL A 90 3.21 -2.94 27.27
C VAL A 90 4.05 -1.95 28.09
N ILE A 91 3.86 -0.64 27.86
CA ILE A 91 4.60 0.41 28.57
C ILE A 91 4.29 0.34 30.07
N TRP A 92 3.01 0.22 30.43
CA TRP A 92 2.60 0.16 31.83
C TRP A 92 3.16 -1.05 32.55
N PHE A 93 3.07 -2.22 31.92
CA PHE A 93 3.62 -3.44 32.48
C PHE A 93 5.14 -3.32 32.69
N ALA A 94 5.87 -2.80 31.72
CA ALA A 94 7.31 -2.56 31.85
C ALA A 94 7.63 -1.60 32.99
N LEU A 95 6.95 -0.44 33.06
CA LEU A 95 7.15 0.54 34.14
C LEU A 95 6.81 -0.02 35.52
N TYR A 96 5.73 -0.77 35.64
CA TYR A 96 5.35 -1.43 36.88
C TYR A 96 6.43 -2.39 37.37
N TRP A 97 6.96 -3.25 36.49
CA TRP A 97 8.00 -4.20 36.84
C TRP A 97 9.32 -3.53 37.23
N VAL A 98 9.74 -2.50 36.51
CA VAL A 98 10.92 -1.69 36.90
C VAL A 98 10.72 -1.05 38.24
N TYR A 99 9.58 -0.39 38.46
CA TYR A 99 9.27 0.25 39.73
C TYR A 99 9.26 -0.76 40.88
N LYS A 100 8.57 -1.90 40.71
CA LYS A 100 8.49 -2.99 41.70
C LYS A 100 9.88 -3.52 42.10
N LYS A 101 10.79 -3.64 41.13
CA LYS A 101 12.17 -4.11 41.35
C LYS A 101 13.01 -3.12 42.19
N ILE A 102 12.80 -1.82 42.00
CA ILE A 102 13.60 -0.78 42.67
C ILE A 102 13.01 -0.36 44.02
N PHE A 103 11.71 -0.19 44.10
CA PHE A 103 11.02 0.43 45.21
C PHE A 103 10.03 -0.48 45.96
N GLY A 104 9.90 -1.74 45.51
CA GLY A 104 8.92 -2.67 46.03
C GLY A 104 7.53 -2.51 45.43
N GLU A 105 6.56 -3.26 45.92
CA GLU A 105 5.22 -3.32 45.37
C GLU A 105 4.41 -2.05 45.69
N ASN A 106 3.82 -1.45 44.69
CA ASN A 106 2.96 -0.27 44.86
C ASN A 106 1.61 -0.51 44.15
N TRP A 107 0.56 -0.65 44.95
CA TRP A 107 -0.78 -0.91 44.44
C TRP A 107 -1.31 0.23 43.51
N LYS A 108 -0.91 1.47 43.72
CA LYS A 108 -1.35 2.59 42.86
C LYS A 108 -0.93 2.42 41.39
N LEU A 109 0.22 1.79 41.17
CA LEU A 109 0.77 1.51 39.84
C LEU A 109 0.46 0.08 39.38
N HIS A 110 -0.22 -0.72 40.19
CA HIS A 110 -0.50 -2.10 39.83
C HIS A 110 -1.37 -2.21 38.59
N PRO A 111 -1.07 -3.12 37.61
CA PRO A 111 -1.84 -3.30 36.39
C PRO A 111 -3.33 -3.64 36.56
N LYS A 112 -3.75 -4.04 37.77
CA LYS A 112 -5.16 -4.30 38.14
C LYS A 112 -5.85 -3.09 38.77
N ASN A 113 -5.21 -1.93 38.87
CA ASN A 113 -5.84 -0.72 39.42
C ASN A 113 -6.81 -0.11 38.39
N ILE A 114 -8.10 -0.48 38.51
CA ILE A 114 -9.16 -0.07 37.57
C ILE A 114 -9.29 1.45 37.43
N SER A 115 -9.21 2.21 38.55
CA SER A 115 -9.36 3.66 38.52
C SER A 115 -8.27 4.34 37.69
N LEU A 116 -7.03 3.84 37.76
CA LEU A 116 -5.92 4.38 36.97
C LEU A 116 -6.01 3.94 35.52
N LEU A 117 -6.44 2.68 35.25
CA LEU A 117 -6.69 2.17 33.92
C LEU A 117 -7.80 2.94 33.21
N ASP A 118 -8.88 3.30 33.90
CA ASP A 118 -9.98 4.07 33.34
C ASP A 118 -9.50 5.47 32.88
N LYS A 119 -8.71 6.16 33.69
CA LYS A 119 -8.07 7.44 33.31
C LYS A 119 -7.13 7.29 32.11
N ALA A 120 -6.33 6.23 32.09
CA ALA A 120 -5.44 5.93 30.98
C ALA A 120 -6.24 5.60 29.69
N ASN A 121 -7.37 4.90 29.80
CA ASN A 121 -8.29 4.65 28.70
C ASN A 121 -8.83 5.96 28.10
N PHE A 122 -9.20 6.92 28.94
CA PHE A 122 -9.64 8.23 28.45
C PHE A 122 -8.56 8.93 27.61
N VAL A 123 -7.31 8.91 28.07
CA VAL A 123 -6.18 9.45 27.29
C VAL A 123 -5.98 8.70 25.99
N VAL A 124 -6.05 7.35 26.01
CA VAL A 124 -5.95 6.52 24.81
C VAL A 124 -7.03 6.86 23.79
N VAL A 125 -8.28 7.06 24.23
CA VAL A 125 -9.38 7.44 23.35
C VAL A 125 -9.13 8.80 22.69
N LEU A 126 -8.65 9.78 23.46
CA LEU A 126 -8.30 11.11 22.90
C LEU A 126 -7.15 11.02 21.89
N LEU A 127 -6.11 10.26 22.19
CA LEU A 127 -5.01 10.02 21.25
C LEU A 127 -5.47 9.26 20.02
N THR A 128 -6.35 8.27 20.16
CA THR A 128 -6.95 7.56 19.04
C THR A 128 -7.72 8.51 18.14
N ALA A 129 -8.55 9.39 18.69
CA ALA A 129 -9.29 10.37 17.92
C ALA A 129 -8.35 11.32 17.15
N LEU A 130 -7.28 11.80 17.78
CA LEU A 130 -6.27 12.64 17.15
C LEU A 130 -5.57 11.89 15.99
N LEU A 131 -5.04 10.68 16.26
CA LEU A 131 -4.32 9.88 15.26
C LEU A 131 -5.24 9.47 14.11
N THR A 132 -6.51 9.14 14.38
CA THR A 132 -7.51 8.85 13.35
C THR A 132 -7.74 10.09 12.47
N SER A 133 -7.89 11.28 13.07
CA SER A 133 -8.03 12.52 12.30
C SER A 133 -6.81 12.81 11.44
N MET A 134 -5.60 12.62 11.97
CA MET A 134 -4.36 12.73 11.20
C MET A 134 -4.30 11.70 10.06
N ALA A 135 -4.73 10.47 10.31
CA ALA A 135 -4.74 9.41 9.31
C ALA A 135 -5.74 9.70 8.16
N ILE A 136 -6.92 10.22 8.49
CA ILE A 136 -7.93 10.67 7.49
C ILE A 136 -7.35 11.81 6.66
N TYR A 137 -6.74 12.82 7.31
CA TYR A 137 -6.10 13.92 6.60
C TYR A 137 -4.99 13.43 5.67
N GLY A 138 -4.12 12.52 6.15
CA GLY A 138 -3.06 11.92 5.35
C GLY A 138 -3.57 11.11 4.15
N GLY A 139 -4.69 10.40 4.31
CA GLY A 139 -5.34 9.67 3.22
C GLY A 139 -6.05 10.57 2.19
N ALA A 140 -6.49 11.76 2.62
CA ALA A 140 -7.14 12.75 1.75
C ALA A 140 -6.14 13.69 1.06
N LYS A 141 -4.91 13.75 1.55
CA LYS A 141 -3.85 14.60 0.98
C LYS A 141 -3.44 14.08 -0.40
N GLU A 142 -3.17 15.00 -1.31
CA GLU A 142 -2.59 14.63 -2.62
C GLU A 142 -1.23 13.93 -2.44
N PRO A 143 -0.91 12.95 -3.31
CA PRO A 143 0.37 12.25 -3.26
C PRO A 143 1.56 13.20 -3.34
N GLU A 144 2.57 13.01 -2.50
CA GLU A 144 3.79 13.83 -2.51
C GLU A 144 4.65 13.49 -3.73
N LEU A 145 5.37 14.48 -4.27
CA LEU A 145 6.36 14.21 -5.32
C LEU A 145 7.65 13.73 -4.65
N LYS A 146 7.98 12.46 -4.85
CA LYS A 146 9.21 11.85 -4.38
C LYS A 146 10.23 11.81 -5.49
N LYS A 147 11.31 12.58 -5.40
CA LYS A 147 12.38 12.60 -6.38
C LYS A 147 13.48 11.61 -6.04
N LEU A 148 13.91 10.85 -7.03
CA LEU A 148 15.02 9.92 -6.97
C LEU A 148 15.97 10.24 -8.13
N GLU A 149 17.20 10.61 -7.83
CA GLU A 149 18.24 10.81 -8.83
C GLU A 149 19.18 9.61 -8.87
N ILE A 150 19.41 9.07 -10.05
CA ILE A 150 20.31 7.95 -10.27
C ILE A 150 21.26 8.31 -11.41
N VAL A 151 22.56 8.31 -11.13
CA VAL A 151 23.61 8.57 -12.12
C VAL A 151 24.22 7.25 -12.57
N SER A 152 24.37 7.05 -13.89
CA SER A 152 25.03 5.86 -14.44
C SER A 152 25.77 6.18 -15.74
N ASP A 153 26.90 5.54 -15.94
CA ASP A 153 27.68 5.54 -17.17
C ASP A 153 27.00 4.75 -18.31
N ARG A 154 26.09 3.82 -17.97
CA ARG A 154 25.28 3.06 -18.94
C ARG A 154 24.17 3.90 -19.57
N VAL A 155 23.77 4.99 -18.95
CA VAL A 155 22.75 5.92 -19.48
C VAL A 155 23.42 6.88 -20.45
N SER A 156 23.00 6.89 -21.74
CA SER A 156 23.60 7.72 -22.76
C SER A 156 23.09 9.16 -22.79
N LYS A 157 21.85 9.40 -22.30
CA LYS A 157 21.20 10.69 -22.21
C LYS A 157 20.24 10.70 -21.03
N ASP A 158 20.14 11.83 -20.35
CA ASP A 158 19.22 12.00 -19.22
C ASP A 158 17.79 11.59 -19.60
N MET A 159 17.12 10.89 -18.67
CA MET A 159 15.76 10.38 -18.85
C MET A 159 14.94 10.60 -17.59
N ARG A 160 13.75 11.16 -17.72
CA ARG A 160 12.79 11.25 -16.62
C ARG A 160 11.74 10.17 -16.71
N ILE A 161 11.65 9.36 -15.68
CA ILE A 161 10.63 8.33 -15.53
C ILE A 161 9.70 8.73 -14.37
N VAL A 162 8.38 8.73 -14.60
CA VAL A 162 7.39 8.91 -13.54
C VAL A 162 6.76 7.56 -13.24
N MET A 163 6.85 7.15 -11.98
CA MET A 163 6.28 5.89 -11.49
C MET A 163 5.00 6.16 -10.72
N LEU A 164 3.95 5.44 -11.07
CA LEU A 164 2.74 5.25 -10.29
C LEU A 164 2.64 3.80 -9.84
N SER A 165 2.17 3.56 -8.62
CA SER A 165 1.90 2.25 -8.07
C SER A 165 0.76 2.35 -7.07
N ASP A 166 0.03 1.28 -6.84
CA ASP A 166 -0.91 1.16 -5.72
C ASP A 166 -1.92 2.31 -5.65
N THR A 167 -2.52 2.66 -6.78
CA THR A 167 -3.58 3.68 -6.81
C THR A 167 -4.91 3.14 -6.31
N HIS A 168 -5.14 1.82 -6.40
CA HIS A 168 -6.34 1.12 -5.97
C HIS A 168 -7.63 1.79 -6.42
N ILE A 169 -7.67 2.20 -7.69
CA ILE A 169 -8.85 2.83 -8.26
C ILE A 169 -10.02 1.86 -8.18
N SER A 170 -11.07 2.28 -7.50
CA SER A 170 -12.29 1.51 -7.31
C SER A 170 -13.52 2.41 -7.47
N ARG A 171 -14.72 1.83 -7.46
CA ARG A 171 -16.00 2.57 -7.48
C ARG A 171 -16.16 3.54 -6.31
N THR A 172 -15.39 3.37 -5.23
CA THR A 172 -15.40 4.28 -4.08
C THR A 172 -14.47 5.47 -4.24
N THR A 173 -13.55 5.42 -5.20
CA THR A 173 -12.63 6.51 -5.53
C THR A 173 -13.38 7.60 -6.30
N PRO A 174 -13.31 8.88 -5.92
CA PRO A 174 -13.87 9.94 -6.75
C PRO A 174 -13.14 10.03 -8.09
N VAL A 175 -13.86 10.17 -9.20
CA VAL A 175 -13.26 10.33 -10.54
C VAL A 175 -12.31 11.52 -10.58
N GLU A 176 -12.66 12.62 -9.91
CA GLU A 176 -11.84 13.82 -9.80
C GLU A 176 -10.48 13.57 -9.16
N THR A 177 -10.37 12.59 -8.24
CA THR A 177 -9.09 12.18 -7.65
C THR A 177 -8.15 11.62 -8.72
N VAL A 178 -8.68 10.76 -9.63
CA VAL A 178 -7.89 10.19 -10.73
C VAL A 178 -7.51 11.28 -11.73
N LYS A 179 -8.45 12.17 -12.06
CA LYS A 179 -8.20 13.31 -12.95
C LYS A 179 -7.06 14.19 -12.42
N ASN A 180 -7.12 14.58 -11.13
CA ASN A 180 -6.09 15.39 -10.51
C ASN A 180 -4.73 14.68 -10.48
N LEU A 181 -4.72 13.37 -10.21
CA LEU A 181 -3.49 12.55 -10.28
C LEU A 181 -2.88 12.59 -11.68
N VAL A 182 -3.69 12.36 -12.71
CA VAL A 182 -3.26 12.37 -14.12
C VAL A 182 -2.75 13.75 -14.54
N ASP A 183 -3.46 14.81 -14.19
CA ASP A 183 -3.06 16.19 -14.52
C ASP A 183 -1.70 16.53 -13.86
N ARG A 184 -1.48 16.09 -12.63
CA ARG A 184 -0.19 16.28 -11.94
C ARG A 184 0.93 15.47 -12.57
N VAL A 185 0.68 14.22 -12.97
CA VAL A 185 1.68 13.38 -13.64
C VAL A 185 2.06 13.98 -15.00
N ASN A 186 1.06 14.43 -15.77
CA ASN A 186 1.28 15.05 -17.07
C ASN A 186 2.09 16.35 -16.98
N ALA A 187 1.96 17.09 -15.86
CA ALA A 187 2.74 18.32 -15.63
C ALA A 187 4.23 18.06 -15.33
N LEU A 188 4.65 16.81 -15.12
CA LEU A 188 6.04 16.45 -14.84
C LEU A 188 6.90 16.28 -16.10
N ASP A 189 6.29 16.32 -17.27
CA ASP A 189 6.96 16.21 -18.58
C ASP A 189 7.89 14.98 -18.66
N ALA A 190 7.30 13.80 -18.38
CA ALA A 190 8.03 12.54 -18.32
C ALA A 190 8.43 12.03 -19.72
N ASP A 191 9.63 11.46 -19.86
CA ASP A 191 9.98 10.66 -21.03
C ASP A 191 9.18 9.34 -21.02
N ALA A 192 9.07 8.68 -19.87
CA ALA A 192 8.27 7.47 -19.71
C ALA A 192 7.44 7.52 -18.42
N ILE A 193 6.24 6.93 -18.48
CA ILE A 193 5.41 6.66 -17.28
C ILE A 193 5.36 5.14 -17.09
N VAL A 194 5.64 4.69 -15.88
CA VAL A 194 5.56 3.27 -15.49
C VAL A 194 4.50 3.08 -14.41
N LEU A 195 3.59 2.14 -14.62
CA LEU A 195 2.55 1.76 -13.68
C LEU A 195 2.92 0.38 -13.11
N VAL A 196 3.24 0.34 -11.81
CA VAL A 196 3.88 -0.83 -11.18
C VAL A 196 2.88 -1.56 -10.28
N GLY A 197 1.78 -2.02 -10.88
CA GLY A 197 0.78 -2.87 -10.25
C GLY A 197 -0.17 -2.17 -9.29
N ASP A 198 -1.26 -2.88 -8.98
CA ASP A 198 -2.34 -2.46 -8.08
C ASP A 198 -2.92 -1.09 -8.45
N ILE A 199 -3.10 -0.87 -9.76
CA ILE A 199 -3.69 0.35 -10.30
C ILE A 199 -5.20 0.34 -10.10
N ALA A 200 -5.83 -0.85 -10.21
CA ALA A 200 -7.26 -1.00 -10.06
C ALA A 200 -7.65 -2.03 -8.99
N ASP A 201 -8.65 -1.69 -8.18
CA ASP A 201 -9.17 -2.54 -7.10
C ASP A 201 -10.67 -2.83 -7.26
N ASP A 202 -11.12 -2.97 -8.51
CA ASP A 202 -12.50 -3.33 -8.86
C ASP A 202 -12.53 -4.02 -10.23
N LYS A 203 -13.70 -4.47 -10.68
CA LYS A 203 -13.90 -4.94 -12.05
C LYS A 203 -13.85 -3.78 -13.04
N VAL A 204 -13.40 -4.03 -14.27
CA VAL A 204 -13.24 -3.02 -15.33
C VAL A 204 -14.50 -2.15 -15.49
N ASP A 205 -15.68 -2.80 -15.62
CA ASP A 205 -16.94 -2.09 -15.87
C ASP A 205 -17.34 -1.15 -14.73
N ALA A 206 -16.88 -1.43 -13.51
CA ALA A 206 -17.24 -0.64 -12.32
C ALA A 206 -16.47 0.69 -12.24
N VAL A 207 -15.37 0.83 -13.00
CA VAL A 207 -14.44 1.97 -12.93
C VAL A 207 -14.19 2.61 -14.30
N GLU A 208 -15.05 2.40 -15.27
CA GLU A 208 -14.91 2.92 -16.63
C GLU A 208 -14.67 4.45 -16.69
N PRO A 209 -15.40 5.29 -15.92
CA PRO A 209 -15.14 6.73 -15.90
C PRO A 209 -13.73 7.09 -15.41
N HIS A 210 -13.20 6.33 -14.45
CA HIS A 210 -11.85 6.53 -13.91
C HIS A 210 -10.77 6.14 -14.94
N MET A 211 -11.02 5.05 -15.69
CA MET A 211 -10.10 4.60 -16.73
C MET A 211 -10.00 5.59 -17.89
N LYS A 212 -11.08 6.31 -18.23
CA LYS A 212 -11.04 7.41 -19.20
C LYS A 212 -10.13 8.55 -18.76
N GLU A 213 -10.08 8.85 -17.46
CA GLU A 213 -9.13 9.84 -16.97
C GLU A 213 -7.70 9.29 -17.01
N LEU A 214 -7.49 8.02 -16.64
CA LEU A 214 -6.17 7.39 -16.65
C LEU A 214 -5.60 7.27 -18.07
N GLU A 215 -6.45 7.09 -19.09
CA GLU A 215 -6.07 7.07 -20.51
C GLU A 215 -5.44 8.41 -20.98
N ARG A 216 -5.65 9.51 -20.26
CA ARG A 216 -5.07 10.83 -20.52
C ARG A 216 -3.60 10.96 -20.13
N LEU A 217 -3.00 9.94 -19.52
CA LEU A 217 -1.58 9.94 -19.20
C LEU A 217 -0.74 10.13 -20.47
N LYS A 218 0.21 11.08 -20.41
CA LYS A 218 1.04 11.49 -21.55
C LYS A 218 2.51 11.45 -21.17
N ALA A 219 3.29 10.76 -21.97
CA ALA A 219 4.73 10.78 -21.93
C ALA A 219 5.27 10.69 -23.39
N LYS A 220 6.58 10.81 -23.55
CA LYS A 220 7.23 10.65 -24.87
C LYS A 220 7.04 9.23 -25.42
N TYR A 221 7.07 8.22 -24.53
CA TYR A 221 6.77 6.82 -24.86
C TYR A 221 5.41 6.41 -24.26
N PRO A 222 4.71 5.43 -24.89
CA PRO A 222 3.47 4.91 -24.31
C PRO A 222 3.66 4.47 -22.87
N PRO A 223 2.67 4.66 -21.97
CA PRO A 223 2.79 4.21 -20.60
C PRO A 223 3.03 2.70 -20.51
N LEU A 224 3.95 2.30 -19.65
CA LEU A 224 4.33 0.90 -19.41
C LEU A 224 3.58 0.41 -18.18
N TYR A 225 2.96 -0.76 -18.26
CA TYR A 225 2.14 -1.28 -17.18
C TYR A 225 2.47 -2.73 -16.84
N THR A 226 2.77 -3.00 -15.58
CA THR A 226 2.82 -4.36 -15.01
C THR A 226 1.72 -4.56 -13.98
N PHE A 227 1.33 -5.82 -13.75
CA PHE A 227 0.21 -6.17 -12.88
C PHE A 227 0.68 -6.41 -11.45
N GLY A 228 -0.14 -5.93 -10.49
CA GLY A 228 -0.05 -6.33 -9.10
C GLY A 228 -1.08 -7.41 -8.77
N ASN A 229 -1.15 -7.79 -7.49
CA ASN A 229 -2.04 -8.84 -7.05
C ASN A 229 -3.54 -8.47 -7.16
N HIS A 230 -3.90 -7.19 -7.07
CA HIS A 230 -5.31 -6.76 -7.13
C HIS A 230 -5.92 -6.93 -8.51
N GLU A 231 -5.17 -6.75 -9.59
CA GLU A 231 -5.66 -7.07 -10.93
C GLU A 231 -5.94 -8.57 -11.10
N PHE A 232 -5.15 -9.45 -10.48
CA PHE A 232 -5.45 -10.89 -10.47
C PHE A 232 -6.74 -11.19 -9.72
N TYR A 233 -6.98 -10.56 -8.55
CA TYR A 233 -8.21 -10.76 -7.76
C TYR A 233 -9.46 -10.23 -8.46
N ASN A 234 -9.35 -9.19 -9.27
CA ASN A 234 -10.46 -8.52 -9.94
C ASN A 234 -10.64 -8.94 -11.41
N GLY A 235 -9.82 -9.89 -11.89
CA GLY A 235 -9.89 -10.44 -13.24
C GLY A 235 -8.78 -9.93 -14.16
N LEU A 236 -7.65 -10.62 -14.16
CA LEU A 236 -6.45 -10.27 -14.91
C LEU A 236 -6.71 -10.06 -16.41
N ILE A 237 -7.42 -10.99 -17.06
CA ILE A 237 -7.65 -10.94 -18.52
C ILE A 237 -8.43 -9.70 -18.94
N PRO A 238 -9.60 -9.35 -18.35
CA PRO A 238 -10.29 -8.11 -18.62
C PRO A 238 -9.39 -6.87 -18.43
N TRP A 239 -8.59 -6.83 -17.37
CA TRP A 239 -7.66 -5.73 -17.10
C TRP A 239 -6.56 -5.63 -18.15
N GLN A 240 -5.99 -6.76 -18.58
CA GLN A 240 -5.00 -6.81 -19.65
C GLN A 240 -5.55 -6.20 -20.96
N PHE A 241 -6.77 -6.58 -21.36
CA PHE A 241 -7.43 -6.02 -22.53
C PHE A 241 -7.73 -4.53 -22.36
N LYS A 242 -8.20 -4.11 -21.18
CA LYS A 242 -8.52 -2.71 -20.90
C LYS A 242 -7.29 -1.81 -21.07
N PHE A 243 -6.18 -2.10 -20.39
CA PHE A 243 -4.96 -1.30 -20.49
C PHE A 243 -4.37 -1.33 -21.90
N LYS A 244 -4.40 -2.48 -22.57
CA LYS A 244 -3.95 -2.56 -23.97
C LYS A 244 -4.78 -1.67 -24.89
N ASN A 245 -6.11 -1.65 -24.73
CA ASN A 245 -7.01 -0.82 -25.54
C ASN A 245 -6.83 0.69 -25.27
N MET A 246 -6.38 1.04 -24.06
CA MET A 246 -5.98 2.42 -23.71
C MET A 246 -4.61 2.82 -24.29
N GLY A 247 -3.95 1.94 -25.04
CA GLY A 247 -2.65 2.20 -25.66
C GLY A 247 -1.45 1.97 -24.73
N PHE A 248 -1.64 1.35 -23.58
CA PHE A 248 -0.55 1.02 -22.66
C PHE A 248 0.21 -0.21 -23.14
N LEU A 249 1.53 -0.22 -22.97
CA LEU A 249 2.37 -1.37 -23.22
C LEU A 249 2.34 -2.31 -22.00
N ILE A 250 1.84 -3.53 -22.22
CA ILE A 250 1.73 -4.53 -21.17
C ILE A 250 3.08 -5.22 -20.96
N MET A 251 3.62 -5.04 -19.77
CA MET A 251 4.95 -5.51 -19.36
C MET A 251 4.83 -6.87 -18.62
N PHE A 252 4.16 -7.82 -19.26
CA PHE A 252 3.98 -9.17 -18.72
C PHE A 252 5.03 -10.12 -19.30
N ASN A 253 6.12 -10.37 -18.56
CA ASN A 253 7.31 -11.07 -19.07
C ASN A 253 7.82 -10.46 -20.38
N HIS A 254 7.72 -9.16 -20.49
CA HIS A 254 8.03 -8.40 -21.69
C HIS A 254 8.88 -7.18 -21.35
N GLY A 255 9.70 -6.74 -22.29
CA GLY A 255 10.50 -5.54 -22.14
C GLY A 255 10.62 -4.75 -23.41
N VAL A 256 10.90 -3.47 -23.24
CA VAL A 256 11.10 -2.51 -24.33
C VAL A 256 12.44 -1.82 -24.19
N ARG A 257 13.09 -1.61 -25.32
CA ARG A 257 14.32 -0.83 -25.40
C ARG A 257 14.01 0.63 -25.74
N ILE A 258 14.64 1.54 -25.04
CA ILE A 258 14.60 2.98 -25.29
C ILE A 258 15.99 3.41 -25.76
N PRO A 259 16.25 3.32 -27.09
CA PRO A 259 17.61 3.42 -27.64
C PRO A 259 18.27 4.76 -27.40
N GLU A 260 17.49 5.86 -27.42
CA GLU A 260 17.98 7.22 -27.24
C GLU A 260 18.68 7.40 -25.88
N HIS A 261 18.19 6.70 -24.84
CA HIS A 261 18.72 6.77 -23.48
C HIS A 261 19.63 5.57 -23.12
N ASN A 262 19.75 4.58 -24.01
CA ASN A 262 20.40 3.29 -23.77
C ASN A 262 19.75 2.51 -22.61
N VAL A 263 18.45 2.67 -22.38
CA VAL A 263 17.69 2.05 -21.28
C VAL A 263 16.88 0.88 -21.82
N TYR A 264 16.78 -0.19 -21.03
CA TYR A 264 15.87 -1.30 -21.25
C TYR A 264 14.95 -1.45 -20.04
N ILE A 265 13.65 -1.35 -20.24
CA ILE A 265 12.64 -1.50 -19.18
C ILE A 265 11.90 -2.80 -19.43
N ALA A 266 11.95 -3.71 -18.47
CA ALA A 266 11.22 -4.98 -18.46
C ALA A 266 10.21 -5.04 -17.31
N GLY A 267 9.15 -5.82 -17.46
CA GLY A 267 8.20 -6.08 -16.39
C GLY A 267 7.85 -7.55 -16.27
N ILE A 268 7.58 -7.96 -15.06
CA ILE A 268 7.10 -9.29 -14.69
C ILE A 268 5.75 -9.18 -13.97
N PRO A 269 4.88 -10.20 -14.04
CA PRO A 269 3.68 -10.24 -13.22
C PRO A 269 4.03 -10.36 -11.74
N ASP A 270 3.07 -10.11 -10.85
CA ASP A 270 3.25 -10.35 -9.42
C ASP A 270 3.69 -11.80 -9.15
N ALA A 271 4.88 -11.95 -8.57
CA ALA A 271 5.52 -13.26 -8.42
C ALA A 271 4.79 -14.18 -7.42
N HIS A 272 4.16 -13.60 -6.39
CA HIS A 272 3.45 -14.38 -5.37
C HIS A 272 2.16 -15.01 -5.90
N ILE A 273 1.50 -14.34 -6.83
CA ILE A 273 0.28 -14.84 -7.46
C ILE A 273 0.58 -15.70 -8.68
N ALA A 274 1.53 -15.26 -9.52
CA ALA A 274 1.88 -15.92 -10.76
C ALA A 274 2.43 -17.33 -10.53
N ASN A 275 3.27 -17.53 -9.53
CA ASN A 275 3.85 -18.85 -9.21
C ASN A 275 2.83 -19.91 -8.77
N ASN A 276 1.58 -19.54 -8.50
CA ASN A 276 0.49 -20.47 -8.21
C ASN A 276 -0.32 -20.88 -9.45
N SER A 277 0.13 -20.50 -10.65
CA SER A 277 -0.57 -20.78 -11.91
C SER A 277 0.42 -21.12 -13.01
N ASP A 278 0.26 -22.28 -13.66
CA ASP A 278 1.10 -22.70 -14.80
C ASP A 278 1.01 -21.73 -16.00
N MET A 279 -0.08 -20.96 -16.08
CA MET A 279 -0.35 -20.06 -17.20
C MET A 279 0.27 -18.67 -17.02
N TRP A 280 0.59 -18.25 -15.80
CA TRP A 280 0.99 -16.87 -15.48
C TRP A 280 2.37 -16.77 -14.83
N ASN A 281 3.22 -17.78 -15.02
CA ASN A 281 4.54 -17.86 -14.39
C ASN A 281 5.44 -16.67 -14.75
N VAL A 282 6.23 -16.23 -13.78
CA VAL A 282 7.31 -15.28 -14.00
C VAL A 282 8.36 -15.89 -14.93
N ASN A 283 8.67 -15.18 -15.99
CA ASN A 283 9.75 -15.54 -16.92
C ASN A 283 10.70 -14.34 -17.11
N PHE A 284 11.66 -14.22 -16.20
CA PHE A 284 12.65 -13.16 -16.21
C PHE A 284 13.49 -13.14 -17.50
N LEU A 285 13.92 -14.32 -17.98
CA LEU A 285 14.72 -14.41 -19.21
C LEU A 285 13.95 -13.91 -20.42
N GLN A 286 12.66 -14.23 -20.52
CA GLN A 286 11.81 -13.73 -21.58
C GLN A 286 11.62 -12.22 -21.47
N ALA A 287 11.44 -11.67 -20.28
CA ALA A 287 11.30 -10.23 -20.05
C ALA A 287 12.52 -9.44 -20.55
N PHE A 288 13.72 -10.00 -20.37
CA PHE A 288 14.98 -9.35 -20.78
C PHE A 288 15.58 -9.84 -22.10
N LYS A 289 14.84 -10.68 -22.87
CA LYS A 289 15.32 -11.24 -24.16
C LYS A 289 15.79 -10.16 -25.17
N GLY A 290 15.18 -8.96 -25.15
CA GLY A 290 15.54 -7.84 -26.05
C GLY A 290 16.61 -6.91 -25.49
N ALA A 291 17.08 -7.10 -24.29
CA ALA A 291 18.12 -6.29 -23.70
C ALA A 291 19.47 -6.56 -24.39
N LYS A 292 20.24 -5.48 -24.61
CA LYS A 292 21.61 -5.58 -25.13
C LYS A 292 22.61 -5.47 -23.98
N GLU A 293 23.80 -5.97 -24.22
CA GLU A 293 24.94 -5.71 -23.37
C GLU A 293 25.16 -4.19 -23.26
N GLY A 294 25.46 -3.70 -22.06
CA GLY A 294 25.65 -2.28 -21.78
C GLY A 294 24.37 -1.44 -21.66
N ASN A 295 23.15 -2.01 -21.84
CA ASN A 295 21.93 -1.29 -21.49
C ASN A 295 21.83 -1.08 -19.97
N TYR A 296 21.34 0.10 -19.55
CA TYR A 296 20.81 0.29 -18.21
C TYR A 296 19.48 -0.44 -18.09
N ARG A 297 19.41 -1.43 -17.19
CA ARG A 297 18.28 -2.38 -17.09
C ARG A 297 17.39 -2.04 -15.92
N ILE A 298 16.11 -1.77 -16.21
CA ILE A 298 15.08 -1.51 -15.19
C ILE A 298 14.10 -2.67 -15.20
N LEU A 299 13.81 -3.20 -14.00
CA LEU A 299 12.76 -4.19 -13.77
C LEU A 299 11.57 -3.54 -13.08
N LEU A 300 10.37 -3.70 -13.65
CA LEU A 300 9.10 -3.42 -13.00
C LEU A 300 8.60 -4.72 -12.36
N SER A 301 8.58 -4.77 -11.04
CA SER A 301 8.07 -5.90 -10.25
C SER A 301 7.21 -5.34 -9.13
N HIS A 302 5.94 -5.69 -9.10
CA HIS A 302 5.03 -5.13 -8.09
C HIS A 302 5.51 -5.42 -6.67
N THR A 303 5.85 -6.68 -6.35
CA THR A 303 6.42 -7.07 -5.06
C THR A 303 7.92 -6.82 -4.99
N PRO A 304 8.43 -6.23 -3.90
CA PRO A 304 9.82 -5.82 -3.79
C PRO A 304 10.81 -6.98 -3.60
N ASP A 305 10.39 -8.07 -2.98
CA ASP A 305 11.23 -9.21 -2.60
C ASP A 305 11.75 -10.02 -3.80
N PHE A 306 11.23 -9.78 -5.01
CA PHE A 306 11.76 -10.41 -6.21
C PHE A 306 13.25 -10.09 -6.43
N VAL A 307 13.74 -8.95 -5.95
CA VAL A 307 15.16 -8.58 -5.99
C VAL A 307 16.08 -9.61 -5.36
N ASP A 308 15.62 -10.37 -4.37
CA ASP A 308 16.39 -11.40 -3.69
C ASP A 308 16.70 -12.63 -4.57
N TYR A 309 15.95 -12.80 -5.68
CA TYR A 309 16.16 -13.87 -6.65
C TYR A 309 17.04 -13.46 -7.84
N LEU A 310 17.42 -12.18 -7.89
CA LEU A 310 18.25 -11.63 -8.96
C LEU A 310 19.73 -11.81 -8.66
N SER A 311 20.50 -12.16 -9.70
CA SER A 311 21.95 -12.13 -9.63
C SER A 311 22.48 -10.72 -9.82
N GLU A 312 23.63 -10.43 -9.23
CA GLU A 312 24.40 -9.21 -9.48
C GLU A 312 24.52 -8.97 -11.00
N ASP A 313 24.46 -7.73 -11.43
CA ASP A 313 24.51 -7.31 -12.84
C ASP A 313 23.34 -7.74 -13.73
N SER A 314 22.34 -8.46 -13.24
CA SER A 314 21.18 -8.82 -14.05
C SER A 314 20.23 -7.62 -14.30
N VAL A 315 20.15 -6.72 -13.32
CA VAL A 315 19.29 -5.54 -13.31
C VAL A 315 20.03 -4.39 -12.59
N ASP A 316 19.93 -3.16 -13.09
CA ASP A 316 20.52 -1.99 -12.41
C ASP A 316 19.54 -1.37 -11.40
N LEU A 317 18.22 -1.39 -11.73
CA LEU A 317 17.16 -0.80 -10.90
C LEU A 317 15.90 -1.66 -10.94
N GLN A 318 15.40 -2.05 -9.78
CA GLN A 318 14.06 -2.59 -9.63
C GLN A 318 13.12 -1.52 -9.05
N LEU A 319 11.94 -1.35 -9.66
CA LEU A 319 10.87 -0.47 -9.20
C LEU A 319 9.71 -1.32 -8.69
N SER A 320 9.28 -1.08 -7.44
CA SER A 320 8.26 -1.88 -6.75
C SER A 320 7.29 -1.01 -5.96
N GLY A 321 6.10 -1.55 -5.67
CA GLY A 321 5.06 -0.99 -4.83
C GLY A 321 4.65 -1.95 -3.71
N HIS A 322 3.36 -2.32 -3.68
CA HIS A 322 2.73 -3.35 -2.85
C HIS A 322 2.62 -3.05 -1.37
N THR A 323 3.62 -2.47 -0.76
CA THR A 323 3.75 -2.35 0.70
C THR A 323 2.99 -1.18 1.29
N HIS A 324 2.62 -0.18 0.48
CA HIS A 324 2.05 1.11 0.90
C HIS A 324 2.87 1.86 1.97
N GLY A 325 4.15 1.48 2.19
CA GLY A 325 4.90 1.91 3.35
C GLY A 325 4.25 1.53 4.68
N GLY A 326 3.39 0.48 4.67
CA GLY A 326 2.59 0.04 5.81
C GLY A 326 1.40 0.91 6.15
N GLN A 327 1.07 1.89 5.31
CA GLN A 327 -0.13 2.76 5.26
C GLN A 327 -0.57 3.40 6.58
N ILE A 328 -0.84 2.63 7.66
CA ILE A 328 -1.34 3.11 8.95
C ILE A 328 -0.46 2.60 10.08
N PHE A 329 0.25 3.52 10.79
CA PHE A 329 1.04 3.16 11.95
C PHE A 329 0.15 2.51 13.06
N PRO A 330 0.61 1.42 13.69
CA PRO A 330 1.94 0.79 13.60
C PRO A 330 2.04 -0.41 12.65
N PHE A 331 1.15 -0.53 11.65
CA PHE A 331 1.19 -1.65 10.71
C PHE A 331 2.51 -1.72 9.92
N GLN A 332 3.24 -0.59 9.80
CA GLN A 332 4.59 -0.54 9.23
C GLN A 332 5.54 -1.59 9.83
N ILE A 333 5.42 -1.86 11.12
CA ILE A 333 6.27 -2.85 11.81
C ILE A 333 5.99 -4.24 11.26
N LEU A 334 4.72 -4.61 11.14
CA LEU A 334 4.30 -5.91 10.60
C LEU A 334 4.58 -6.01 9.10
N ALA A 335 4.27 -4.94 8.35
CA ALA A 335 4.50 -4.89 6.92
C ALA A 335 6.00 -5.02 6.57
N LYS A 336 6.89 -4.38 7.35
CA LYS A 336 8.34 -4.53 7.18
C LYS A 336 8.81 -5.95 7.47
N TYR A 337 8.25 -6.59 8.49
CA TYR A 337 8.58 -7.97 8.81
C TYR A 337 8.11 -8.94 7.71
N ALA A 338 6.92 -8.71 7.15
CA ALA A 338 6.36 -9.54 6.10
C ALA A 338 7.04 -9.37 4.74
N ASN A 339 7.43 -8.13 4.37
CA ASN A 339 7.91 -7.80 3.02
C ASN A 339 9.41 -7.52 2.94
N LYS A 340 10.17 -7.61 4.04
CA LYS A 340 11.62 -7.31 4.13
C LYS A 340 11.96 -5.86 3.73
N TYR A 341 11.46 -5.39 2.57
CA TYR A 341 11.65 -4.04 2.03
C TYR A 341 10.33 -3.29 2.13
N LEU A 342 10.31 -2.15 2.85
CA LEU A 342 9.05 -1.46 3.13
C LEU A 342 8.83 -0.23 2.25
N SER A 343 9.82 0.64 2.13
CA SER A 343 9.70 1.95 1.48
C SER A 343 11.05 2.58 1.24
N GLY A 344 11.21 3.28 0.11
CA GLY A 344 12.42 4.01 -0.23
C GLY A 344 13.44 3.20 -1.02
N LEU A 345 14.67 3.71 -1.07
CA LEU A 345 15.75 3.14 -1.86
C LEU A 345 16.61 2.20 -1.00
N TYR A 346 16.85 1.02 -1.53
CA TYR A 346 17.76 -0.01 -0.98
C TYR A 346 18.84 -0.33 -2.00
N ASP A 347 19.99 -0.82 -1.52
CA ASP A 347 20.98 -1.51 -2.32
C ASP A 347 20.97 -2.99 -1.90
N VAL A 348 20.72 -3.84 -2.88
CA VAL A 348 20.61 -5.30 -2.66
C VAL A 348 21.54 -5.98 -3.65
N ASN A 349 22.69 -6.44 -3.17
CA ASN A 349 23.72 -7.08 -4.00
C ASN A 349 24.08 -6.27 -5.26
N GLY A 350 24.27 -4.94 -5.10
CA GLY A 350 24.57 -4.04 -6.21
C GLY A 350 23.38 -3.60 -7.05
N ILE A 351 22.19 -4.17 -6.84
CA ILE A 351 20.95 -3.77 -7.50
C ILE A 351 20.27 -2.68 -6.68
N LYS A 352 19.93 -1.56 -7.30
CA LYS A 352 19.09 -0.54 -6.67
C LYS A 352 17.64 -1.01 -6.67
N LEU A 353 17.03 -1.14 -5.48
CA LEU A 353 15.60 -1.42 -5.31
C LEU A 353 14.93 -0.16 -4.77
N TYR A 354 13.96 0.38 -5.50
CA TYR A 354 13.08 1.41 -5.00
C TYR A 354 11.68 0.86 -4.73
N VAL A 355 11.18 1.06 -3.50
CA VAL A 355 9.85 0.64 -3.06
C VAL A 355 9.01 1.88 -2.80
N SER A 356 7.97 2.08 -3.62
CA SER A 356 7.04 3.20 -3.48
C SER A 356 6.03 2.96 -2.36
N ASN A 357 5.60 4.06 -1.70
CA ASN A 357 4.45 4.03 -0.81
C ASN A 357 3.10 3.94 -1.53
N GLY A 358 3.11 4.03 -2.87
CA GLY A 358 1.90 4.06 -3.66
C GLY A 358 1.19 5.42 -3.67
N ALA A 359 0.40 5.68 -4.72
CA ALA A 359 -0.30 6.94 -4.90
C ALA A 359 -1.72 6.95 -4.32
N GLY A 360 -2.30 5.77 -4.04
CA GLY A 360 -3.61 5.61 -3.43
C GLY A 360 -3.59 5.08 -2.00
N TYR A 361 -4.58 4.28 -1.67
CA TYR A 361 -4.70 3.55 -0.40
C TYR A 361 -5.48 2.24 -0.62
N TRP A 362 -5.17 1.23 0.15
CA TRP A 362 -5.91 -0.01 0.19
C TRP A 362 -6.81 -0.07 1.44
N GLY A 363 -8.10 -0.43 1.26
CA GLY A 363 -9.06 -0.53 2.35
C GLY A 363 -9.43 0.84 2.94
N PRO A 364 -9.05 1.18 4.19
CA PRO A 364 -9.32 2.47 4.81
C PRO A 364 -8.70 3.63 4.04
N ALA A 365 -9.49 4.68 3.74
CA ALA A 365 -9.00 5.93 3.16
C ALA A 365 -8.19 6.74 4.19
N MET A 366 -7.12 6.14 4.71
CA MET A 366 -6.34 6.64 5.83
C MET A 366 -4.86 6.37 5.61
N ARG A 367 -4.00 7.35 5.88
CA ARG A 367 -2.55 7.19 5.92
C ARG A 367 -1.96 7.86 7.14
N LEU A 368 -1.17 7.10 7.91
CA LEU A 368 -0.53 7.60 9.12
C LEU A 368 0.96 7.27 9.10
N PHE A 369 1.81 8.30 8.97
CA PHE A 369 3.28 8.22 8.84
C PHE A 369 3.79 7.42 7.62
N ALA A 370 2.93 7.26 6.60
CA ALA A 370 3.24 6.67 5.30
C ALA A 370 2.54 7.48 4.21
N PRO A 371 3.03 8.67 3.85
CA PRO A 371 2.39 9.53 2.86
C PRO A 371 2.34 8.83 1.50
N SER A 372 1.26 9.07 0.75
CA SER A 372 1.16 8.64 -0.65
C SER A 372 2.14 9.44 -1.53
N GLU A 373 2.59 8.84 -2.63
CA GLU A 373 3.59 9.45 -3.48
C GLU A 373 3.39 9.18 -4.97
N ILE A 374 3.86 10.14 -5.77
CA ILE A 374 4.21 9.99 -7.19
C ILE A 374 5.74 10.01 -7.23
N THR A 375 6.37 8.95 -7.73
CA THR A 375 7.83 8.88 -7.77
C THR A 375 8.36 9.42 -9.10
N VAL A 376 9.28 10.38 -9.04
CA VAL A 376 9.99 10.94 -10.20
C VAL A 376 11.42 10.43 -10.15
N ILE A 377 11.80 9.61 -11.13
CA ILE A 377 13.14 9.06 -11.26
C ILE A 377 13.86 9.83 -12.37
N ASP A 378 14.83 10.64 -11.98
CA ASP A 378 15.72 11.33 -12.92
C ASP A 378 16.98 10.46 -13.11
N LEU A 379 17.02 9.70 -14.22
CA LEU A 379 18.21 8.97 -14.63
C LEU A 379 19.15 9.93 -15.33
N LYS A 380 20.36 10.08 -14.79
CA LYS A 380 21.38 10.99 -15.29
C LYS A 380 22.49 10.23 -15.99
N SER A 381 22.87 10.71 -17.16
CA SER A 381 24.09 10.27 -17.81
C SER A 381 25.32 10.85 -17.10
N LEU A 382 26.31 10.01 -16.82
CA LEU A 382 27.57 10.47 -16.23
C LEU A 382 28.29 11.51 -17.13
N SER A 383 28.04 11.47 -18.45
CA SER A 383 28.60 12.38 -19.44
C SER A 383 27.85 13.70 -19.58
N SER A 384 26.67 13.84 -18.94
CA SER A 384 25.92 15.10 -18.96
C SER A 384 26.62 16.14 -18.07
N PRO A 385 26.78 17.40 -18.51
CA PRO A 385 27.33 18.45 -17.65
C PRO A 385 26.48 18.54 -16.37
N GLN A 386 27.11 18.43 -15.21
CA GLN A 386 26.44 18.71 -13.95
C GLN A 386 26.08 20.21 -13.94
N ALA A 387 24.77 20.52 -13.87
CA ALA A 387 24.25 21.88 -13.87
C ALA A 387 24.41 22.54 -12.49
#